data_7d0b898a11d53d423a5f6d999d95d5e7
#
_entry.id   7d0b898a11d53d423a5f6d999d95d5e7
#
_cell.length_a   1.000
_cell.length_b   1.000
_cell.length_c   1.000
_cell.angle_alpha   90.00
_cell.angle_beta   90.00
_cell.angle_gamma   90.00
#
_symmetry.space_group_name_H-M   'P 1'
#
loop_
_entity.id
_entity.type
_entity.pdbx_description
1 polymer ?
#
loop_
_entity_poly.entity_id
_entity_poly.type
_entity_poly.pdbx_seq_one_letter_code
_entity_poly.pdbx_strand_id
1 'polypeptide(L)'
;METKNIMIVGVGGQGTLLTSRILGGITIHAGYDVKLSEVHGMAQRGGSVVTFVRYGEKVAEPIVEEGQADVLIAFERLEALRYAHYLKKDGVLIVNDQRIDPMPVVIGAAQYPEGIIEALEKKHRVLRVDAMAKAKELGNTRTFNIIVLGVAAQHMDFSKEDWLEVIEKTVPPKTIEINKKAFEIGYNM
;
A
#
# COMPACT_ATOMS: atom_id res chain seq x y z
N MET A 1 -23.10 -3.13 -3.56
CA MET A 1 -21.75 -3.40 -4.08
C MET A 1 -21.11 -4.50 -3.23
N GLU A 2 -20.43 -5.45 -3.86
CA GLU A 2 -19.64 -6.46 -3.14
C GLU A 2 -18.53 -5.83 -2.32
N THR A 3 -18.23 -6.38 -1.13
CA THR A 3 -17.15 -5.88 -0.27
C THR A 3 -15.81 -5.99 -0.97
N LYS A 4 -15.06 -4.91 -1.02
CA LYS A 4 -13.68 -4.85 -1.52
C LYS A 4 -12.69 -4.95 -0.37
N ASN A 5 -11.65 -5.71 -0.59
CA ASN A 5 -10.64 -6.03 0.40
C ASN A 5 -9.27 -5.54 -0.07
N ILE A 6 -8.70 -4.60 0.66
CA ILE A 6 -7.38 -4.05 0.36
C ILE A 6 -6.46 -4.35 1.53
N MET A 7 -5.24 -4.72 1.23
CA MET A 7 -4.19 -4.84 2.23
C MET A 7 -3.04 -3.90 1.90
N ILE A 8 -2.47 -3.30 2.92
CA ILE A 8 -1.23 -2.52 2.83
C ILE A 8 -0.21 -3.20 3.72
N VAL A 9 0.93 -3.56 3.16
CA VAL A 9 2.01 -4.19 3.90
C VAL A 9 3.31 -3.43 3.71
N GLY A 10 4.11 -3.42 4.74
CA GLY A 10 5.38 -2.69 4.70
C GLY A 10 6.16 -2.81 5.99
N VAL A 11 7.20 -2.01 6.07
CA VAL A 11 8.07 -1.89 7.24
C VAL A 11 7.71 -0.62 8.00
N GLY A 12 7.68 -0.69 9.32
CA GLY A 12 7.35 0.45 10.18
C GLY A 12 8.19 1.68 9.86
N GLY A 13 7.50 2.81 9.60
CA GLY A 13 8.08 4.06 9.14
C GLY A 13 7.87 4.36 7.65
N GLN A 14 7.30 3.45 6.86
CA GLN A 14 7.04 3.65 5.43
C GLN A 14 5.73 4.40 5.13
N GLY A 15 4.94 4.75 6.13
CA GLY A 15 3.72 5.58 5.95
C GLY A 15 2.46 4.77 5.65
N THR A 16 2.38 3.52 6.09
CA THR A 16 1.17 2.67 6.00
C THR A 16 -0.05 3.35 6.57
N LEU A 17 0.10 4.01 7.73
CA LEU A 17 -0.99 4.73 8.40
C LEU A 17 -1.53 5.91 7.57
N LEU A 18 -0.68 6.67 6.88
CA LEU A 18 -1.15 7.76 6.02
C LEU A 18 -1.92 7.20 4.82
N THR A 19 -1.37 6.16 4.19
CA THR A 19 -2.01 5.51 3.04
C THR A 19 -3.37 4.92 3.43
N SER A 20 -3.48 4.28 4.59
CA SER A 20 -4.75 3.72 5.07
C SER A 20 -5.78 4.79 5.41
N ARG A 21 -5.36 5.94 5.93
CA ARG A 21 -6.26 7.08 6.18
C ARG A 21 -6.80 7.66 4.88
N ILE A 22 -5.97 7.79 3.84
CA ILE A 22 -6.43 8.26 2.54
C ILE A 22 -7.39 7.24 1.93
N LEU A 23 -7.08 5.93 1.99
CA LEU A 23 -7.98 4.87 1.54
C LEU A 23 -9.31 4.87 2.29
N GLY A 24 -9.30 4.99 3.61
CA GLY A 24 -10.53 5.13 4.39
C GLY A 24 -11.29 6.40 4.04
N GLY A 25 -10.59 7.50 3.82
CA GLY A 25 -11.16 8.79 3.43
C GLY A 25 -11.91 8.73 2.11
N ILE A 26 -11.30 8.12 1.06
CA ILE A 26 -11.95 8.02 -0.26
C ILE A 26 -13.18 7.12 -0.22
N THR A 27 -13.14 6.03 0.55
CA THR A 27 -14.30 5.13 0.68
C THR A 27 -15.46 5.80 1.40
N ILE A 28 -15.18 6.59 2.47
CA ILE A 28 -16.18 7.38 3.17
C ILE A 28 -16.73 8.51 2.26
N HIS A 29 -15.84 9.18 1.50
CA HIS A 29 -16.24 10.22 0.55
C HIS A 29 -17.22 9.68 -0.50
N ALA A 30 -17.01 8.45 -0.96
CA ALA A 30 -17.90 7.75 -1.90
C ALA A 30 -19.16 7.13 -1.24
N GLY A 31 -19.36 7.32 0.07
CA GLY A 31 -20.56 6.88 0.78
C GLY A 31 -20.55 5.42 1.23
N TYR A 32 -19.41 4.74 1.24
CA TYR A 32 -19.30 3.35 1.68
C TYR A 32 -19.08 3.21 3.18
N ASP A 33 -19.53 2.09 3.75
CA ASP A 33 -19.07 1.62 5.05
C ASP A 33 -17.65 1.08 4.93
N VAL A 34 -16.76 1.45 5.86
CA VAL A 34 -15.36 1.03 5.86
C VAL A 34 -14.96 0.52 7.25
N LYS A 35 -14.19 -0.55 7.26
CA LYS A 35 -13.52 -1.05 8.45
C LYS A 35 -12.02 -1.11 8.20
N LEU A 36 -11.26 -0.69 9.18
CA LEU A 36 -9.82 -0.53 9.13
C LEU A 36 -9.18 -1.17 10.35
N SER A 37 -8.11 -1.93 10.16
CA SER A 37 -7.31 -2.48 11.24
C SER A 37 -5.84 -2.47 10.86
N GLU A 38 -4.98 -2.01 11.75
CA GLU A 38 -3.53 -2.08 11.58
C GLU A 38 -2.93 -2.99 12.65
N VAL A 39 -2.09 -3.90 12.23
CA VAL A 39 -1.33 -4.81 13.08
C VAL A 39 0.15 -4.55 12.89
N HIS A 40 0.83 -4.28 13.98
CA HIS A 40 2.28 -4.08 14.00
C HIS A 40 2.90 -4.76 15.21
N GLY A 41 4.17 -5.13 15.11
CA GLY A 41 4.94 -5.62 16.24
C GLY A 41 5.29 -4.52 17.25
N MET A 42 5.95 -4.88 18.35
CA MET A 42 6.42 -3.92 19.35
C MET A 42 7.45 -2.93 18.82
N ALA A 43 8.23 -3.33 17.79
CA ALA A 43 9.14 -2.45 17.09
C ALA A 43 8.35 -1.59 16.07
N GLN A 44 8.01 -0.37 16.46
CA GLN A 44 7.30 0.59 15.59
C GLN A 44 8.14 1.08 14.39
N ARG A 45 9.44 0.83 14.38
CA ARG A 45 10.35 1.11 13.25
C ARG A 45 11.10 -0.16 12.88
N GLY A 46 11.11 -0.46 11.58
CA GLY A 46 11.82 -1.64 11.06
C GLY A 46 11.10 -2.97 11.24
N GLY A 47 9.97 -3.02 11.96
CA GLY A 47 9.12 -4.20 12.08
C GLY A 47 8.10 -4.29 10.96
N SER A 48 7.62 -5.51 10.65
CA SER A 48 6.53 -5.74 9.70
C SER A 48 5.25 -5.08 10.17
N VAL A 49 4.54 -4.42 9.25
CA VAL A 49 3.24 -3.78 9.48
C VAL A 49 2.28 -4.27 8.42
N VAL A 50 1.09 -4.67 8.85
CA VAL A 50 -0.02 -5.01 7.95
C VAL A 50 -1.25 -4.19 8.32
N THR A 51 -1.86 -3.58 7.31
CA THR A 51 -3.11 -2.83 7.45
C THR A 51 -4.15 -3.45 6.53
N PHE A 52 -5.31 -3.73 7.10
CA PHE A 52 -6.48 -4.22 6.40
C PHE A 52 -7.44 -3.05 6.20
N VAL A 53 -7.98 -2.91 4.98
CA VAL A 53 -9.02 -1.94 4.63
C VAL A 53 -10.11 -2.67 3.88
N ARG A 54 -11.30 -2.75 4.46
CA ARG A 54 -12.47 -3.36 3.82
C ARG A 54 -13.56 -2.32 3.67
N TYR A 55 -14.16 -2.23 2.49
CA TYR A 55 -15.24 -1.29 2.24
C TYR A 55 -16.32 -1.88 1.33
N GLY A 56 -17.54 -1.37 1.45
CA GLY A 56 -18.70 -1.80 0.69
C GLY A 56 -19.98 -1.16 1.22
N GLU A 57 -21.17 -1.67 0.84
CA GLU A 57 -22.43 -1.16 1.38
C GLU A 57 -22.54 -1.38 2.89
N LYS A 58 -22.06 -2.52 3.37
CA LYS A 58 -22.01 -2.86 4.80
C LYS A 58 -20.84 -3.82 5.05
N VAL A 59 -19.99 -3.49 6.00
CA VAL A 59 -18.81 -4.29 6.38
C VAL A 59 -18.87 -4.62 7.87
N ALA A 60 -18.89 -5.92 8.21
CA ALA A 60 -19.02 -6.37 9.59
C ALA A 60 -17.69 -6.33 10.37
N GLU A 61 -16.57 -6.60 9.69
CA GLU A 61 -15.25 -6.76 10.32
C GLU A 61 -14.12 -6.24 9.42
N PRO A 62 -12.96 -5.83 9.97
CA PRO A 62 -11.86 -5.27 9.20
C PRO A 62 -10.92 -6.33 8.59
N ILE A 63 -10.89 -7.56 9.14
CA ILE A 63 -9.87 -8.55 8.78
C ILE A 63 -10.16 -9.15 7.41
N VAL A 64 -9.14 -9.19 6.57
CA VAL A 64 -9.16 -9.86 5.27
C VAL A 64 -8.65 -11.29 5.46
N GLU A 65 -9.40 -12.28 4.98
CA GLU A 65 -8.99 -13.67 5.00
C GLU A 65 -7.95 -13.97 3.90
N GLU A 66 -7.21 -15.07 4.06
CA GLU A 66 -6.27 -15.54 3.04
C GLU A 66 -6.99 -15.79 1.70
N GLY A 67 -6.37 -15.40 0.61
CA GLY A 67 -6.94 -15.51 -0.74
C GLY A 67 -8.11 -14.55 -1.03
N GLN A 68 -8.36 -13.53 -0.19
CA GLN A 68 -9.51 -12.63 -0.33
C GLN A 68 -9.14 -11.17 -0.64
N ALA A 69 -7.85 -10.80 -0.66
CA ALA A 69 -7.45 -9.45 -1.01
C ALA A 69 -7.65 -9.17 -2.52
N ASP A 70 -8.41 -8.13 -2.85
CA ASP A 70 -8.55 -7.65 -4.23
C ASP A 70 -7.30 -6.89 -4.67
N VAL A 71 -6.73 -6.10 -3.75
CA VAL A 71 -5.52 -5.31 -3.96
C VAL A 71 -4.58 -5.48 -2.77
N LEU A 72 -3.32 -5.82 -3.04
CA LEU A 72 -2.26 -5.84 -2.06
C LEU A 72 -1.21 -4.78 -2.42
N ILE A 73 -1.05 -3.78 -1.56
CA ILE A 73 -0.09 -2.69 -1.69
C ILE A 73 1.10 -3.02 -0.80
N ALA A 74 2.25 -3.28 -1.37
CA ALA A 74 3.47 -3.62 -0.63
C ALA A 74 4.53 -2.53 -0.80
N PHE A 75 4.97 -1.94 0.29
CA PHE A 75 6.00 -0.90 0.29
C PHE A 75 7.42 -1.44 0.29
N GLU A 76 7.57 -2.78 0.46
CA GLU A 76 8.85 -3.46 0.51
C GLU A 76 8.72 -4.89 -0.07
N ARG A 77 9.78 -5.39 -0.73
CA ARG A 77 9.76 -6.67 -1.46
C ARG A 77 9.49 -7.88 -0.57
N LEU A 78 10.16 -7.98 0.59
CA LEU A 78 10.01 -9.11 1.49
C LEU A 78 8.60 -9.12 2.12
N GLU A 79 8.04 -7.97 2.42
CA GLU A 79 6.68 -7.85 2.91
C GLU A 79 5.66 -8.25 1.82
N ALA A 80 5.91 -7.92 0.55
CA ALA A 80 5.11 -8.44 -0.56
C ALA A 80 5.10 -9.97 -0.58
N LEU A 81 6.27 -10.61 -0.43
CA LEU A 81 6.39 -12.06 -0.41
C LEU A 81 5.67 -12.68 0.80
N ARG A 82 5.80 -12.07 1.98
CA ARG A 82 5.17 -12.54 3.23
C ARG A 82 3.65 -12.62 3.13
N TYR A 83 3.03 -11.66 2.44
CA TYR A 83 1.58 -11.49 2.44
C TYR A 83 0.93 -11.80 1.08
N ALA A 84 1.68 -12.24 0.07
CA ALA A 84 1.14 -12.56 -1.26
C ALA A 84 0.04 -13.64 -1.23
N HIS A 85 0.06 -14.54 -0.25
CA HIS A 85 -0.95 -15.59 -0.09
C HIS A 85 -2.34 -15.05 0.29
N TYR A 86 -2.45 -13.78 0.73
CA TYR A 86 -3.74 -13.14 0.93
C TYR A 86 -4.42 -12.70 -0.36
N LEU A 87 -3.66 -12.59 -1.48
CA LEU A 87 -4.21 -12.09 -2.74
C LEU A 87 -5.17 -13.07 -3.37
N LYS A 88 -6.31 -12.58 -3.86
CA LYS A 88 -7.22 -13.35 -4.72
C LYS A 88 -6.49 -13.81 -5.98
N LYS A 89 -7.02 -14.86 -6.64
CA LYS A 89 -6.49 -15.33 -7.92
C LYS A 89 -6.40 -14.24 -8.99
N ASP A 90 -7.42 -13.36 -9.04
CA ASP A 90 -7.51 -12.26 -10.00
C ASP A 90 -7.16 -10.90 -9.37
N GLY A 91 -6.61 -10.91 -8.15
CA GLY A 91 -6.18 -9.72 -7.44
C GLY A 91 -4.90 -9.12 -8.02
N VAL A 92 -4.61 -7.89 -7.66
CA VAL A 92 -3.41 -7.17 -8.10
C VAL A 92 -2.47 -6.88 -6.93
N LEU A 93 -1.19 -7.16 -7.13
CA LEU A 93 -0.10 -6.87 -6.21
C LEU A 93 0.70 -5.68 -6.73
N ILE A 94 0.66 -4.56 -6.02
CA ILE A 94 1.49 -3.39 -6.30
C ILE A 94 2.70 -3.44 -5.35
N VAL A 95 3.91 -3.52 -5.88
CA VAL A 95 5.14 -3.64 -5.09
C VAL A 95 6.05 -2.46 -5.34
N ASN A 96 6.34 -1.68 -4.29
CA ASN A 96 7.47 -0.76 -4.34
C ASN A 96 8.77 -1.58 -4.35
N ASP A 97 9.59 -1.36 -5.37
CA ASP A 97 10.84 -2.10 -5.59
C ASP A 97 11.95 -1.64 -4.63
N GLN A 98 11.69 -1.80 -3.34
CA GLN A 98 12.58 -1.43 -2.25
C GLN A 98 12.97 -2.66 -1.43
N ARG A 99 14.24 -2.73 -1.03
CA ARG A 99 14.76 -3.69 -0.07
C ARG A 99 15.08 -2.97 1.24
N ILE A 100 14.55 -3.51 2.34
CA ILE A 100 14.90 -3.10 3.71
C ILE A 100 15.27 -4.37 4.46
N ASP A 101 16.52 -4.48 4.86
CA ASP A 101 17.00 -5.67 5.56
C ASP A 101 16.39 -5.73 6.97
N PRO A 102 15.64 -6.79 7.32
CA PRO A 102 15.12 -6.97 8.67
C PRO A 102 16.26 -7.32 9.63
N MET A 103 16.03 -7.13 10.93
CA MET A 103 17.07 -7.32 11.95
C MET A 103 17.83 -8.65 11.85
N PRO A 104 17.20 -9.81 11.60
CA PRO A 104 17.94 -11.06 11.44
C PRO A 104 18.94 -11.05 10.28
N VAL A 105 18.64 -10.32 9.20
CA VAL A 105 19.58 -10.15 8.08
C VAL A 105 20.70 -9.20 8.45
N VAL A 106 20.38 -8.08 9.10
CA VAL A 106 21.36 -7.08 9.54
C VAL A 106 22.43 -7.67 10.47
N ILE A 107 22.02 -8.57 11.39
CA ILE A 107 22.95 -9.23 12.32
C ILE A 107 23.58 -10.51 11.75
N GLY A 108 23.31 -10.86 10.49
CA GLY A 108 23.87 -12.05 9.82
C GLY A 108 23.25 -13.39 10.24
N ALA A 109 22.14 -13.40 10.97
CA ALA A 109 21.43 -14.61 11.38
C ALA A 109 20.55 -15.23 10.27
N ALA A 110 20.27 -14.45 9.22
CA ALA A 110 19.49 -14.89 8.06
C ALA A 110 20.03 -14.19 6.79
N GLN A 111 19.64 -14.71 5.63
CA GLN A 111 19.88 -14.06 4.35
C GLN A 111 18.59 -13.45 3.81
N TYR A 112 18.69 -12.28 3.18
CA TYR A 112 17.56 -11.71 2.45
C TYR A 112 17.31 -12.55 1.19
N PRO A 113 16.05 -13.01 0.94
CA PRO A 113 15.76 -13.82 -0.24
C PRO A 113 16.05 -13.08 -1.54
N GLU A 114 16.62 -13.78 -2.51
CA GLU A 114 16.80 -13.27 -3.87
C GLU A 114 15.63 -13.67 -4.77
N GLY A 115 15.45 -12.97 -5.90
CA GLY A 115 14.44 -13.32 -6.90
C GLY A 115 12.99 -13.20 -6.42
N ILE A 116 12.70 -12.33 -5.44
CA ILE A 116 11.36 -12.16 -4.85
C ILE A 116 10.36 -11.72 -5.92
N ILE A 117 10.69 -10.69 -6.69
CA ILE A 117 9.77 -10.12 -7.69
C ILE A 117 9.46 -11.16 -8.76
N GLU A 118 10.49 -11.82 -9.28
CA GLU A 118 10.37 -12.87 -10.29
C GLU A 118 9.54 -14.08 -9.80
N ALA A 119 9.66 -14.40 -8.51
CA ALA A 119 8.86 -15.47 -7.91
C ALA A 119 7.38 -15.08 -7.76
N LEU A 120 7.10 -13.81 -7.43
CA LEU A 120 5.75 -13.28 -7.32
C LEU A 120 5.07 -13.16 -8.69
N GLU A 121 5.78 -12.69 -9.71
CA GLU A 121 5.28 -12.54 -11.09
C GLU A 121 4.86 -13.87 -11.72
N LYS A 122 5.45 -14.99 -11.30
CA LYS A 122 5.05 -16.33 -11.77
C LYS A 122 3.66 -16.77 -11.29
N LYS A 123 3.17 -16.18 -10.20
CA LYS A 123 1.94 -16.62 -9.51
C LYS A 123 0.84 -15.56 -9.46
N HIS A 124 1.20 -14.29 -9.56
CA HIS A 124 0.31 -13.16 -9.34
C HIS A 124 0.47 -12.11 -10.43
N ARG A 125 -0.56 -11.30 -10.62
CA ARG A 125 -0.46 -10.06 -11.40
C ARG A 125 0.29 -9.02 -10.56
N VAL A 126 1.55 -8.76 -10.89
CA VAL A 126 2.44 -7.84 -10.16
C VAL A 126 2.66 -6.57 -10.95
N LEU A 127 2.50 -5.43 -10.28
CA LEU A 127 2.91 -4.12 -10.76
C LEU A 127 4.10 -3.65 -9.92
N ARG A 128 5.28 -3.72 -10.52
CA ARG A 128 6.54 -3.29 -9.91
C ARG A 128 6.72 -1.79 -10.09
N VAL A 129 6.99 -1.07 -9.01
CA VAL A 129 7.11 0.39 -8.98
C VAL A 129 8.41 0.79 -8.29
N ASP A 130 9.29 1.53 -8.95
CA ASP A 130 10.40 2.22 -8.29
C ASP A 130 9.95 3.60 -7.80
N ALA A 131 9.08 3.57 -6.79
CA ALA A 131 8.52 4.80 -6.23
C ALA A 131 9.56 5.65 -5.49
N MET A 132 10.63 5.03 -4.98
CA MET A 132 11.69 5.76 -4.30
C MET A 132 12.50 6.63 -5.27
N ALA A 133 12.81 6.12 -6.49
CA ALA A 133 13.46 6.94 -7.53
C ALA A 133 12.57 8.12 -7.92
N LYS A 134 11.28 7.88 -8.16
CA LYS A 134 10.32 8.94 -8.50
C LYS A 134 10.14 9.98 -7.38
N ALA A 135 10.12 9.56 -6.14
CA ALA A 135 10.06 10.46 -4.99
C ALA A 135 11.33 11.32 -4.84
N LYS A 136 12.50 10.77 -5.18
CA LYS A 136 13.77 11.52 -5.25
C LYS A 136 13.74 12.57 -6.36
N GLU A 137 13.27 12.21 -7.57
CA GLU A 137 13.08 13.13 -8.69
C GLU A 137 12.12 14.28 -8.32
N LEU A 138 11.06 13.98 -7.57
CA LEU A 138 10.11 14.96 -7.06
C LEU A 138 10.69 15.86 -5.95
N GLY A 139 11.85 15.50 -5.37
CA GLY A 139 12.51 16.27 -4.32
C GLY A 139 12.08 15.91 -2.88
N ASN A 140 11.26 14.88 -2.69
CA ASN A 140 10.84 14.43 -1.35
C ASN A 140 10.63 12.92 -1.28
N THR A 141 11.62 12.22 -0.74
CA THR A 141 11.57 10.75 -0.61
C THR A 141 10.44 10.23 0.27
N ARG A 142 9.84 11.08 1.12
CA ARG A 142 8.72 10.67 1.98
C ARG A 142 7.41 10.48 1.23
N THR A 143 7.33 10.90 -0.04
CA THR A 143 6.11 10.79 -0.85
C THR A 143 6.03 9.48 -1.65
N PHE A 144 7.01 8.58 -1.54
CA PHE A 144 7.01 7.33 -2.28
C PHE A 144 5.75 6.48 -2.03
N ASN A 145 5.22 6.48 -0.80
CA ASN A 145 3.99 5.77 -0.45
C ASN A 145 2.76 6.31 -1.19
N ILE A 146 2.71 7.62 -1.43
CA ILE A 146 1.63 8.27 -2.20
C ILE A 146 1.77 7.96 -3.70
N ILE A 147 2.99 7.83 -4.21
CA ILE A 147 3.22 7.36 -5.59
C ILE A 147 2.69 5.93 -5.75
N VAL A 148 3.02 5.02 -4.81
CA VAL A 148 2.49 3.65 -4.83
C VAL A 148 0.97 3.62 -4.72
N LEU A 149 0.39 4.48 -3.87
CA LEU A 149 -1.07 4.64 -3.77
C LEU A 149 -1.68 5.10 -5.09
N GLY A 150 -1.03 6.01 -5.82
CA GLY A 150 -1.48 6.45 -7.14
C GLY A 150 -1.59 5.30 -8.14
N VAL A 151 -0.59 4.41 -8.17
CA VAL A 151 -0.66 3.18 -8.99
C VAL A 151 -1.82 2.29 -8.55
N ALA A 152 -2.00 2.10 -7.25
CA ALA A 152 -3.09 1.28 -6.71
C ALA A 152 -4.48 1.86 -7.03
N ALA A 153 -4.62 3.17 -7.06
CA ALA A 153 -5.87 3.88 -7.34
C ALA A 153 -6.46 3.56 -8.73
N GLN A 154 -5.61 3.21 -9.71
CA GLN A 154 -6.07 2.78 -11.05
C GLN A 154 -6.86 1.45 -11.01
N HIS A 155 -6.78 0.70 -9.92
CA HIS A 155 -7.48 -0.57 -9.71
C HIS A 155 -8.66 -0.45 -8.75
N MET A 156 -9.11 0.78 -8.51
CA MET A 156 -10.23 1.12 -7.64
C MET A 156 -11.22 2.02 -8.39
N ASP A 157 -12.51 1.86 -8.10
CA ASP A 157 -13.60 2.54 -8.81
C ASP A 157 -13.88 3.95 -8.23
N PHE A 158 -12.83 4.79 -8.11
CA PHE A 158 -12.94 6.18 -7.66
C PHE A 158 -12.33 7.13 -8.68
N SER A 159 -12.90 8.33 -8.83
CA SER A 159 -12.34 9.32 -9.75
C SER A 159 -11.01 9.88 -9.26
N LYS A 160 -10.16 10.33 -10.18
CA LYS A 160 -8.88 10.99 -9.84
C LYS A 160 -9.11 12.25 -8.99
N GLU A 161 -10.16 12.98 -9.30
CA GLU A 161 -10.57 14.21 -8.63
C GLU A 161 -10.91 13.95 -7.17
N ASP A 162 -11.68 12.90 -6.87
CA ASP A 162 -12.03 12.51 -5.50
C ASP A 162 -10.79 12.11 -4.70
N TRP A 163 -9.87 11.38 -5.31
CA TRP A 163 -8.58 11.06 -4.67
C TRP A 163 -7.80 12.30 -4.29
N LEU A 164 -7.67 13.28 -5.21
CA LEU A 164 -6.94 14.52 -4.97
C LEU A 164 -7.59 15.37 -3.88
N GLU A 165 -8.92 15.39 -3.82
CA GLU A 165 -9.67 16.07 -2.76
C GLU A 165 -9.43 15.42 -1.39
N VAL A 166 -9.48 14.10 -1.31
CA VAL A 166 -9.23 13.36 -0.06
C VAL A 166 -7.77 13.49 0.39
N ILE A 167 -6.81 13.46 -0.52
CA ILE A 167 -5.40 13.71 -0.21
C ILE A 167 -5.25 15.11 0.42
N GLU A 168 -5.84 16.12 -0.19
CA GLU A 168 -5.79 17.49 0.33
C GLU A 168 -6.32 17.60 1.76
N LYS A 169 -7.44 16.92 2.06
CA LYS A 169 -8.05 16.91 3.40
C LYS A 169 -7.27 16.08 4.43
N THR A 170 -6.41 15.15 3.98
CA THR A 170 -5.76 14.17 4.87
C THR A 170 -4.32 14.53 5.20
N VAL A 171 -3.58 15.11 4.25
CA VAL A 171 -2.17 15.42 4.46
C VAL A 171 -1.98 16.79 5.13
N PRO A 172 -0.85 17.02 5.82
CA PRO A 172 -0.58 18.35 6.40
C PRO A 172 -0.58 19.45 5.34
N PRO A 173 -1.12 20.67 5.64
CA PRO A 173 -1.25 21.76 4.66
C PRO A 173 0.03 22.09 3.89
N LYS A 174 1.19 22.03 4.55
CA LYS A 174 2.51 22.31 3.94
C LYS A 174 2.94 21.28 2.88
N THR A 175 2.26 20.14 2.81
CA THR A 175 2.64 19.02 1.95
C THR A 175 1.58 18.67 0.91
N ILE A 176 0.48 19.43 0.82
CA ILE A 176 -0.63 19.16 -0.10
C ILE A 176 -0.11 19.05 -1.54
N GLU A 177 0.53 20.09 -2.04
CA GLU A 177 0.97 20.16 -3.44
C GLU A 177 1.93 19.02 -3.82
N ILE A 178 2.88 18.70 -2.94
CA ILE A 178 3.84 17.65 -3.24
C ILE A 178 3.20 16.25 -3.18
N ASN A 179 2.22 16.04 -2.29
CA ASN A 179 1.51 14.77 -2.23
C ASN A 179 0.54 14.60 -3.42
N LYS A 180 -0.14 15.67 -3.87
CA LYS A 180 -0.95 15.63 -5.10
C LYS A 180 -0.09 15.25 -6.31
N LYS A 181 1.06 15.91 -6.50
CA LYS A 181 2.01 15.58 -7.56
C LYS A 181 2.51 14.14 -7.47
N ALA A 182 2.84 13.67 -6.27
CA ALA A 182 3.26 12.30 -6.04
C ALA A 182 2.17 11.29 -6.44
N PHE A 183 0.92 11.55 -6.05
CA PHE A 183 -0.22 10.74 -6.45
C PHE A 183 -0.38 10.71 -7.97
N GLU A 184 -0.33 11.85 -8.63
CA GLU A 184 -0.46 11.96 -10.09
C GLU A 184 0.66 11.23 -10.84
N ILE A 185 1.91 11.27 -10.33
CA ILE A 185 3.01 10.47 -10.88
C ILE A 185 2.64 8.98 -10.88
N GLY A 186 2.18 8.46 -9.74
CA GLY A 186 1.76 7.07 -9.65
C GLY A 186 0.52 6.74 -10.48
N TYR A 187 -0.47 7.63 -10.48
CA TYR A 187 -1.72 7.43 -11.22
C TYR A 187 -1.55 7.43 -12.74
N ASN A 188 -0.48 8.01 -13.26
CA ASN A 188 -0.19 8.08 -14.69
C ASN A 188 0.89 7.06 -15.14
N MET A 189 1.31 6.14 -14.26
CA MET A 189 2.24 5.05 -14.60
C MET A 189 1.47 3.86 -15.18
#